data_34fc1794e7289897b525003997b7aceb
#
_entry.id   34fc1794e7289897b525003997b7aceb
#
_cell.length_a   1.000
_cell.length_b   1.000
_cell.length_c   1.000
_cell.angle_alpha   90.00
_cell.angle_beta   90.00
_cell.angle_gamma   90.00
#
_symmetry.space_group_name_H-M   'P 1'
#
loop_
_entity.id
_entity.type
_entity.pdbx_description
1 polymer ?
#
loop_
_entity_poly.entity_id
_entity_poly.type
_entity_poly.pdbx_seq_one_letter_code
_entity_poly.pdbx_strand_id
1 'polypeptide(L)'
;RGIDIDRTQLAIAEGLGQLLSTQLSSYELDRQAELTARAEVKALQAQINPHFLFNTLNTIASLTRTDPEKARNLLREFAGLYRRTLESSADALIPLSQELTQVRSYLTIEKARFGEKRIIESEHVEAGCEDILVPSFLVQPIVENAVRHAMRDEGPLHIDVHVASDGGDILIAIADDGLGMEEDQVKNLLTAQDDEYPSRAQKGTGIALRNVLERVERFYDQGSGVEILSKLGKGTCVTLKLAGAAEQKGLFIEHDATRYV
;
A
#
# COMPACT_ATOMS: atom_id res chain seq x y z
N ARG A 1 14.92 -43.03 52.62
CA ARG A 1 16.33 -42.81 52.26
C ARG A 1 16.34 -41.52 51.46
N GLY A 2 16.77 -40.38 52.05
CA GLY A 2 16.98 -39.13 51.37
C GLY A 2 18.23 -39.25 50.51
N ILE A 3 18.15 -38.82 49.28
CA ILE A 3 19.31 -38.68 48.39
C ILE A 3 20.07 -37.45 48.88
N ASP A 4 21.26 -37.68 49.49
CA ASP A 4 22.16 -36.59 49.91
C ASP A 4 22.84 -36.09 48.61
N ILE A 5 22.31 -34.96 48.08
CA ILE A 5 22.90 -34.35 46.86
C ILE A 5 24.12 -33.56 47.30
N ASP A 6 25.31 -34.04 46.90
CA ASP A 6 26.57 -33.35 47.15
C ASP A 6 26.57 -31.95 46.49
N ARG A 7 27.14 -30.95 47.21
CA ARG A 7 27.27 -29.56 46.71
C ARG A 7 27.88 -29.46 45.32
N THR A 8 28.76 -30.40 44.99
CA THR A 8 29.38 -30.50 43.65
C THR A 8 28.37 -30.91 42.57
N GLN A 9 27.44 -31.82 42.90
CA GLN A 9 26.38 -32.21 41.95
C GLN A 9 25.37 -31.11 41.75
N LEU A 10 25.08 -30.31 42.77
CA LEU A 10 24.20 -29.13 42.64
C LEU A 10 24.84 -28.06 41.76
N ALA A 11 26.12 -27.74 41.96
CA ALA A 11 26.85 -26.77 41.16
C ALA A 11 26.95 -27.16 39.67
N ILE A 12 27.14 -28.47 39.41
CA ILE A 12 27.16 -29.01 38.04
C ILE A 12 25.76 -28.88 37.40
N ALA A 13 24.70 -29.19 38.14
CA ALA A 13 23.33 -29.09 37.65
C ALA A 13 22.94 -27.62 37.35
N GLU A 14 23.33 -26.69 38.25
CA GLU A 14 23.13 -25.23 37.99
C GLU A 14 23.90 -24.74 36.77
N GLY A 15 25.18 -25.13 36.62
CA GLY A 15 25.99 -24.78 35.48
C GLY A 15 25.43 -25.32 34.16
N LEU A 16 24.98 -26.59 34.14
CA LEU A 16 24.32 -27.17 32.99
C LEU A 16 22.98 -26.48 32.68
N GLY A 17 22.20 -26.11 33.72
CA GLY A 17 20.95 -25.37 33.57
C GLY A 17 21.18 -24.00 32.96
N GLN A 18 22.20 -23.28 33.38
CA GLN A 18 22.57 -21.98 32.80
C GLN A 18 23.04 -22.10 31.35
N LEU A 19 23.88 -23.09 31.04
CA LEU A 19 24.32 -23.34 29.66
C LEU A 19 23.15 -23.67 28.73
N LEU A 20 22.25 -24.55 29.17
CA LEU A 20 21.04 -24.89 28.41
C LEU A 20 20.13 -23.70 28.20
N SER A 21 19.89 -22.89 29.24
CA SER A 21 19.10 -21.66 29.18
C SER A 21 19.70 -20.67 28.18
N THR A 22 21.03 -20.47 28.23
CA THR A 22 21.73 -19.56 27.29
C THR A 22 21.63 -20.09 25.85
N GLN A 23 21.79 -21.38 25.64
CA GLN A 23 21.68 -22.01 24.31
C GLN A 23 20.23 -21.90 23.76
N LEU A 24 19.22 -22.14 24.60
CA LEU A 24 17.81 -21.98 24.22
C LEU A 24 17.49 -20.54 23.86
N SER A 25 17.92 -19.58 24.67
CA SER A 25 17.70 -18.15 24.40
C SER A 25 18.39 -17.70 23.11
N SER A 26 19.62 -18.18 22.85
CA SER A 26 20.32 -17.90 21.59
C SER A 26 19.58 -18.49 20.39
N TYR A 27 19.12 -19.74 20.51
CA TYR A 27 18.35 -20.40 19.45
C TYR A 27 17.01 -19.69 19.17
N GLU A 28 16.31 -19.23 20.21
CA GLU A 28 15.06 -18.46 20.06
C GLU A 28 15.31 -17.12 19.39
N LEU A 29 16.38 -16.39 19.73
CA LEU A 29 16.78 -15.15 19.08
C LEU A 29 17.11 -15.34 17.60
N ASP A 30 17.91 -16.38 17.28
CA ASP A 30 18.26 -16.71 15.90
C ASP A 30 17.02 -17.07 15.07
N ARG A 31 16.10 -17.83 15.66
CA ARG A 31 14.82 -18.18 15.03
C ARG A 31 13.92 -16.98 14.80
N GLN A 32 13.84 -16.08 15.76
CA GLN A 32 13.08 -14.83 15.61
C GLN A 32 13.68 -13.95 14.52
N ALA A 33 15.01 -13.81 14.48
CA ALA A 33 15.70 -13.05 13.42
C ALA A 33 15.44 -13.65 12.04
N GLU A 34 15.47 -14.99 11.91
CA GLU A 34 15.15 -15.66 10.65
C GLU A 34 13.68 -15.44 10.22
N LEU A 35 12.74 -15.55 11.15
CA LEU A 35 11.32 -15.30 10.87
C LEU A 35 11.08 -13.85 10.46
N THR A 36 11.71 -12.90 11.13
CA THR A 36 11.63 -11.46 10.79
C THR A 36 12.20 -11.21 9.38
N ALA A 37 13.40 -11.73 9.09
CA ALA A 37 14.00 -11.58 7.76
C ALA A 37 13.15 -12.22 6.66
N ARG A 38 12.55 -13.37 6.91
CA ARG A 38 11.61 -14.01 5.96
C ARG A 38 10.32 -13.19 5.77
N ALA A 39 9.80 -12.60 6.85
CA ALA A 39 8.63 -11.74 6.78
C ALA A 39 8.94 -10.46 5.99
N GLU A 40 10.11 -9.84 6.20
CA GLU A 40 10.56 -8.67 5.43
C GLU A 40 10.72 -8.99 3.94
N VAL A 41 11.38 -10.10 3.60
CA VAL A 41 11.50 -10.54 2.19
C VAL A 41 10.13 -10.80 1.57
N LYS A 42 9.21 -11.41 2.32
CA LYS A 42 7.85 -11.66 1.84
C LYS A 42 7.05 -10.37 1.69
N ALA A 43 7.23 -9.40 2.58
CA ALA A 43 6.63 -8.07 2.47
C ALA A 43 7.16 -7.29 1.25
N LEU A 44 8.49 -7.33 1.03
CA LEU A 44 9.10 -6.76 -0.17
C LEU A 44 8.61 -7.42 -1.46
N GLN A 45 8.48 -8.75 -1.47
CA GLN A 45 7.92 -9.48 -2.62
C GLN A 45 6.43 -9.18 -2.84
N ALA A 46 5.66 -8.90 -1.79
CA ALA A 46 4.24 -8.53 -1.89
C ALA A 46 4.04 -7.12 -2.44
N GLN A 47 5.02 -6.22 -2.31
CA GLN A 47 5.01 -4.91 -2.95
C GLN A 47 5.14 -5.00 -4.48
N ILE A 48 5.69 -6.10 -5.00
CA ILE A 48 5.73 -6.38 -6.42
C ILE A 48 4.45 -7.13 -6.77
N ASN A 49 3.52 -6.48 -7.49
CA ASN A 49 2.35 -7.16 -8.05
C ASN A 49 2.77 -8.02 -9.25
N PRO A 50 2.95 -9.37 -9.10
CA PRO A 50 3.50 -10.20 -10.18
C PRO A 50 2.60 -10.22 -11.41
N HIS A 51 1.29 -10.14 -11.19
CA HIS A 51 0.31 -10.14 -12.28
C HIS A 51 0.40 -8.86 -13.12
N PHE A 52 0.55 -7.70 -12.48
CA PHE A 52 0.79 -6.44 -13.17
C PHE A 52 2.10 -6.47 -13.97
N LEU A 53 3.19 -6.97 -13.35
CA LEU A 53 4.49 -7.14 -14.00
C LEU A 53 4.37 -7.97 -15.28
N PHE A 54 3.82 -9.19 -15.20
CA PHE A 54 3.70 -10.08 -16.36
C PHE A 54 2.80 -9.49 -17.44
N ASN A 55 1.69 -8.87 -17.09
CA ASN A 55 0.78 -8.27 -18.05
C ASN A 55 1.41 -7.09 -18.78
N THR A 56 2.13 -6.23 -18.05
CA THR A 56 2.85 -5.08 -18.65
C THR A 56 3.94 -5.55 -19.62
N LEU A 57 4.75 -6.55 -19.23
CA LEU A 57 5.78 -7.11 -20.09
C LEU A 57 5.19 -7.73 -21.37
N ASN A 58 4.07 -8.45 -21.27
CA ASN A 58 3.37 -9.01 -22.42
C ASN A 58 2.82 -7.93 -23.34
N THR A 59 2.26 -6.85 -22.76
CA THR A 59 1.80 -5.69 -23.53
C THR A 59 2.95 -5.02 -24.28
N ILE A 60 4.08 -4.77 -23.61
CA ILE A 60 5.29 -4.23 -24.23
C ILE A 60 5.78 -5.14 -25.36
N ALA A 61 5.88 -6.45 -25.12
CA ALA A 61 6.30 -7.42 -26.14
C ALA A 61 5.37 -7.44 -27.35
N SER A 62 4.07 -7.31 -27.16
CA SER A 62 3.12 -7.19 -28.27
C SER A 62 3.35 -5.89 -29.08
N LEU A 63 3.53 -4.77 -28.39
CA LEU A 63 3.76 -3.47 -29.00
C LEU A 63 5.08 -3.36 -29.77
N THR A 64 6.10 -4.15 -29.43
CA THR A 64 7.39 -4.08 -30.16
C THR A 64 7.26 -4.30 -31.67
N ARG A 65 6.24 -5.03 -32.09
CA ARG A 65 5.97 -5.31 -33.51
C ARG A 65 4.96 -4.35 -34.15
N THR A 66 4.01 -3.85 -33.38
CA THR A 66 2.89 -3.03 -33.91
C THR A 66 3.11 -1.55 -33.73
N ASP A 67 3.75 -1.13 -32.63
CA ASP A 67 4.07 0.25 -32.29
C ASP A 67 5.35 0.31 -31.43
N PRO A 68 6.54 0.24 -32.05
CA PRO A 68 7.82 0.21 -31.33
C PRO A 68 8.09 1.47 -30.49
N GLU A 69 7.53 2.62 -30.88
CA GLU A 69 7.70 3.87 -30.15
C GLU A 69 6.89 3.83 -28.84
N LYS A 70 5.62 3.42 -28.93
CA LYS A 70 4.77 3.20 -27.76
C LYS A 70 5.35 2.15 -26.82
N ALA A 71 5.93 1.06 -27.36
CA ALA A 71 6.62 0.04 -26.55
C ALA A 71 7.79 0.62 -25.77
N ARG A 72 8.64 1.47 -26.38
CA ARG A 72 9.77 2.13 -25.69
C ARG A 72 9.30 3.09 -24.60
N ASN A 73 8.26 3.87 -24.87
CA ASN A 73 7.71 4.80 -23.90
C ASN A 73 7.10 4.05 -22.71
N LEU A 74 6.33 3.00 -22.98
CA LEU A 74 5.74 2.16 -21.94
C LEU A 74 6.80 1.47 -21.08
N LEU A 75 7.92 1.01 -21.68
CA LEU A 75 9.04 0.43 -20.94
C LEU A 75 9.70 1.45 -20.00
N ARG A 76 9.83 2.73 -20.43
CA ARG A 76 10.37 3.80 -19.57
C ARG A 76 9.44 4.11 -18.39
N GLU A 77 8.13 4.24 -18.65
CA GLU A 77 7.12 4.45 -17.60
C GLU A 77 7.13 3.31 -16.59
N PHE A 78 7.15 2.09 -17.08
CA PHE A 78 7.22 0.90 -16.25
C PHE A 78 8.48 0.84 -15.40
N ALA A 79 9.67 1.08 -15.99
CA ALA A 79 10.92 1.11 -15.26
C ALA A 79 10.95 2.23 -14.21
N GLY A 80 10.38 3.41 -14.54
CA GLY A 80 10.24 4.53 -13.61
C GLY A 80 9.32 4.23 -12.43
N LEU A 81 8.16 3.63 -12.69
CA LEU A 81 7.21 3.22 -11.66
C LEU A 81 7.85 2.19 -10.70
N TYR A 82 8.48 1.14 -11.25
CA TYR A 82 9.12 0.11 -10.42
C TYR A 82 10.30 0.63 -9.61
N ARG A 83 11.12 1.52 -10.18
CA ARG A 83 12.21 2.13 -9.42
C ARG A 83 11.66 2.89 -8.22
N ARG A 84 10.66 3.75 -8.40
CA ARG A 84 10.03 4.49 -7.32
C ARG A 84 9.42 3.56 -6.27
N THR A 85 8.74 2.49 -6.70
CA THR A 85 8.16 1.48 -5.79
C THR A 85 9.24 0.78 -4.94
N LEU A 86 10.41 0.48 -5.51
CA LEU A 86 11.51 -0.19 -4.79
C LEU A 86 12.30 0.77 -3.88
N GLU A 87 12.42 2.05 -4.28
CA GLU A 87 13.13 3.07 -3.51
C GLU A 87 12.26 3.68 -2.39
N SER A 88 10.94 3.63 -2.54
CA SER A 88 10.01 4.15 -1.52
C SER A 88 9.92 3.20 -0.34
N SER A 89 10.33 3.68 0.83
CA SER A 89 9.99 3.03 2.10
C SER A 89 8.49 3.20 2.38
N ALA A 90 7.85 2.17 2.93
CA ALA A 90 6.44 2.26 3.33
C ALA A 90 6.17 3.36 4.39
N ASP A 91 7.22 3.76 5.10
CA ASP A 91 7.18 4.80 6.13
C ASP A 91 7.69 6.17 5.62
N ALA A 92 8.01 6.31 4.32
CA ALA A 92 8.43 7.58 3.75
C ALA A 92 7.23 8.50 3.53
N LEU A 93 7.36 9.74 3.97
CA LEU A 93 6.46 10.82 3.60
C LEU A 93 6.94 11.43 2.28
N ILE A 94 6.05 11.55 1.32
CA ILE A 94 6.32 12.12 -0.01
C ILE A 94 5.29 13.21 -0.32
N PRO A 95 5.62 14.20 -1.15
CA PRO A 95 4.61 15.14 -1.63
C PRO A 95 3.45 14.43 -2.33
N LEU A 96 2.22 14.88 -2.11
CA LEU A 96 1.03 14.32 -2.76
C LEU A 96 1.17 14.34 -4.29
N SER A 97 1.78 15.38 -4.85
CA SER A 97 2.10 15.48 -6.29
C SER A 97 2.95 14.32 -6.79
N GLN A 98 3.84 13.76 -5.96
CA GLN A 98 4.63 12.58 -6.29
C GLN A 98 3.78 11.31 -6.29
N GLU A 99 2.90 11.15 -5.30
CA GLU A 99 1.95 10.02 -5.23
C GLU A 99 1.00 10.04 -6.44
N LEU A 100 0.45 11.20 -6.80
CA LEU A 100 -0.39 11.38 -7.99
C LEU A 100 0.38 11.10 -9.29
N THR A 101 1.67 11.43 -9.35
CA THR A 101 2.52 11.06 -10.48
C THR A 101 2.68 9.55 -10.63
N GLN A 102 2.76 8.81 -9.52
CA GLN A 102 2.80 7.34 -9.55
C GLN A 102 1.48 6.77 -10.04
N VAL A 103 0.34 7.32 -9.59
CA VAL A 103 -1.00 6.96 -10.06
C VAL A 103 -1.12 7.17 -11.58
N ARG A 104 -0.71 8.32 -12.10
CA ARG A 104 -0.74 8.61 -13.55
C ARG A 104 0.13 7.64 -14.35
N SER A 105 1.35 7.33 -13.86
CA SER A 105 2.23 6.33 -14.50
C SER A 105 1.58 4.93 -14.52
N TYR A 106 0.94 4.52 -13.43
CA TYR A 106 0.20 3.26 -13.34
C TYR A 106 -0.96 3.22 -14.34
N LEU A 107 -1.80 4.27 -14.38
CA LEU A 107 -2.94 4.35 -15.29
C LEU A 107 -2.51 4.38 -16.76
N THR A 108 -1.39 5.04 -17.10
CA THR A 108 -0.80 5.01 -18.45
C THR A 108 -0.46 3.59 -18.88
N ILE A 109 0.10 2.78 -17.98
CA ILE A 109 0.43 1.38 -18.26
C ILE A 109 -0.85 0.55 -18.46
N GLU A 110 -1.85 0.72 -17.60
CA GLU A 110 -3.12 -0.02 -17.71
C GLU A 110 -3.93 0.41 -18.95
N LYS A 111 -3.92 1.69 -19.34
CA LYS A 111 -4.49 2.17 -20.60
C LYS A 111 -3.85 1.53 -21.81
N ALA A 112 -2.52 1.34 -21.80
CA ALA A 112 -1.84 0.64 -22.89
C ALA A 112 -2.25 -0.83 -23.00
N ARG A 113 -2.63 -1.47 -21.88
CA ARG A 113 -3.07 -2.86 -21.80
C ARG A 113 -4.53 -3.04 -22.19
N PHE A 114 -5.44 -2.26 -21.62
CA PHE A 114 -6.89 -2.41 -21.81
C PHE A 114 -7.40 -1.63 -23.03
N GLY A 115 -6.66 -0.62 -23.47
CA GLY A 115 -7.03 0.33 -24.52
C GLY A 115 -7.28 1.73 -23.95
N GLU A 116 -6.84 2.75 -24.67
CA GLU A 116 -6.89 4.17 -24.25
C GLU A 116 -8.30 4.64 -23.86
N LYS A 117 -9.33 4.07 -24.48
CA LYS A 117 -10.73 4.45 -24.27
C LYS A 117 -11.41 3.64 -23.14
N ARG A 118 -10.72 2.66 -22.58
CA ARG A 118 -11.29 1.77 -21.54
C ARG A 118 -11.12 2.32 -20.14
N ILE A 119 -10.17 3.21 -19.94
CA ILE A 119 -9.95 3.90 -18.67
C ILE A 119 -9.89 5.39 -18.96
N ILE A 120 -10.78 6.15 -18.34
CA ILE A 120 -10.84 7.61 -18.43
C ILE A 120 -10.58 8.13 -17.02
N GLU A 121 -9.53 8.91 -16.87
CA GLU A 121 -9.18 9.54 -15.60
C GLU A 121 -9.49 11.02 -15.60
N SER A 122 -9.90 11.53 -14.45
CA SER A 122 -9.93 12.94 -14.12
C SER A 122 -9.27 13.19 -12.77
N GLU A 123 -8.59 14.31 -12.64
CA GLU A 123 -7.88 14.70 -11.44
C GLU A 123 -8.14 16.16 -11.14
N HIS A 124 -8.62 16.43 -9.93
CA HIS A 124 -8.91 17.78 -9.44
C HIS A 124 -8.21 17.96 -8.10
N VAL A 125 -7.15 18.76 -8.09
CA VAL A 125 -6.39 19.07 -6.88
C VAL A 125 -6.56 20.55 -6.57
N GLU A 126 -7.08 20.87 -5.38
CA GLU A 126 -7.17 22.23 -4.91
C GLU A 126 -5.78 22.84 -4.76
N ALA A 127 -5.63 24.11 -5.17
CA ALA A 127 -4.35 24.80 -5.17
C ALA A 127 -3.70 24.77 -3.78
N GLY A 128 -2.46 24.34 -3.75
CA GLY A 128 -1.68 24.22 -2.53
C GLY A 128 -1.82 22.87 -1.81
N CYS A 129 -2.61 21.91 -2.29
CA CYS A 129 -2.66 20.55 -1.76
C CYS A 129 -1.59 19.64 -2.36
N GLU A 130 -0.94 20.04 -3.45
CA GLU A 130 0.06 19.22 -4.15
C GLU A 130 1.33 18.95 -3.32
N ASP A 131 1.70 19.90 -2.45
CA ASP A 131 2.93 19.86 -1.64
C ASP A 131 2.73 19.23 -0.26
N ILE A 132 1.52 18.79 0.06
CA ILE A 132 1.23 18.13 1.33
C ILE A 132 1.99 16.79 1.37
N LEU A 133 2.64 16.54 2.50
CA LEU A 133 3.34 15.28 2.71
C LEU A 133 2.36 14.19 3.09
N VAL A 134 2.35 13.11 2.32
CA VAL A 134 1.52 11.93 2.54
C VAL A 134 2.39 10.69 2.62
N PRO A 135 1.98 9.66 3.37
CA PRO A 135 2.65 8.36 3.31
C PRO A 135 2.65 7.81 1.89
N SER A 136 3.78 7.28 1.44
CA SER A 136 3.86 6.60 0.15
C SER A 136 2.86 5.44 0.07
N PHE A 137 2.33 5.17 -1.12
CA PHE A 137 1.29 4.16 -1.36
C PHE A 137 -0.02 4.43 -0.61
N LEU A 138 -0.45 5.69 -0.57
CA LEU A 138 -1.72 6.09 0.03
C LEU A 138 -2.86 6.06 -1.00
N VAL A 139 -2.67 6.68 -2.16
CA VAL A 139 -3.68 6.82 -3.23
C VAL A 139 -3.60 5.66 -4.23
N GLN A 140 -2.38 5.27 -4.61
CA GLN A 140 -2.14 4.25 -5.63
C GLN A 140 -2.88 2.92 -5.38
N PRO A 141 -2.89 2.32 -4.17
CA PRO A 141 -3.58 1.04 -3.92
C PRO A 141 -5.10 1.12 -4.14
N ILE A 142 -5.70 2.29 -3.91
CA ILE A 142 -7.15 2.50 -4.13
C ILE A 142 -7.45 2.53 -5.62
N VAL A 143 -6.64 3.26 -6.40
CA VAL A 143 -6.75 3.30 -7.87
C VAL A 143 -6.49 1.92 -8.49
N GLU A 144 -5.50 1.18 -7.99
CA GLU A 144 -5.26 -0.22 -8.41
C GLU A 144 -6.48 -1.11 -8.17
N ASN A 145 -7.14 -0.95 -7.02
CA ASN A 145 -8.38 -1.68 -6.71
C ASN A 145 -9.52 -1.31 -7.66
N ALA A 146 -9.69 -0.03 -7.98
CA ALA A 146 -10.67 0.42 -8.96
C ALA A 146 -10.43 -0.23 -10.33
N VAL A 147 -9.19 -0.18 -10.87
CA VAL A 147 -8.88 -0.80 -12.16
C VAL A 147 -9.08 -2.31 -12.13
N ARG A 148 -8.74 -2.98 -11.03
CA ARG A 148 -8.81 -4.45 -10.91
C ARG A 148 -10.22 -4.98 -10.75
N HIS A 149 -11.07 -4.28 -10.00
CA HIS A 149 -12.35 -4.81 -9.51
C HIS A 149 -13.57 -4.08 -10.04
N ALA A 150 -13.43 -2.81 -10.45
CA ALA A 150 -14.56 -2.01 -10.90
C ALA A 150 -14.80 -2.10 -12.41
N MET A 151 -13.81 -2.60 -13.20
CA MET A 151 -13.92 -2.65 -14.66
C MET A 151 -15.05 -3.57 -15.10
N ARG A 152 -15.91 -3.05 -15.99
CA ARG A 152 -17.02 -3.78 -16.62
C ARG A 152 -16.52 -4.47 -17.89
N ASP A 153 -17.27 -5.47 -18.35
CA ASP A 153 -16.97 -6.16 -19.62
C ASP A 153 -17.02 -5.18 -20.80
N GLU A 154 -17.97 -4.26 -20.81
CA GLU A 154 -18.16 -3.26 -21.84
C GLU A 154 -18.16 -1.84 -21.28
N GLY A 155 -17.75 -0.86 -22.13
CA GLY A 155 -17.70 0.56 -21.79
C GLY A 155 -16.43 0.98 -21.07
N PRO A 156 -16.24 2.29 -20.88
CA PRO A 156 -15.13 2.84 -20.10
C PRO A 156 -15.37 2.68 -18.59
N LEU A 157 -14.27 2.63 -17.86
CA LEU A 157 -14.23 2.88 -16.42
C LEU A 157 -13.74 4.32 -16.22
N HIS A 158 -14.54 5.15 -15.57
CA HIS A 158 -14.12 6.48 -15.13
C HIS A 158 -13.54 6.38 -13.74
N ILE A 159 -12.39 7.00 -13.54
CA ILE A 159 -11.73 7.13 -12.24
C ILE A 159 -11.50 8.61 -12.00
N ASP A 160 -12.07 9.14 -10.93
CA ASP A 160 -11.94 10.53 -10.53
C ASP A 160 -11.19 10.63 -9.21
N VAL A 161 -10.14 11.47 -9.19
CA VAL A 161 -9.36 11.78 -7.98
C VAL A 161 -9.59 13.24 -7.65
N HIS A 162 -10.19 13.48 -6.50
CA HIS A 162 -10.49 14.82 -6.02
C HIS A 162 -9.77 15.07 -4.70
N VAL A 163 -9.02 16.15 -4.62
CA VAL A 163 -8.30 16.58 -3.41
C VAL A 163 -8.73 17.98 -3.03
N ALA A 164 -9.20 18.13 -1.80
CA ALA A 164 -9.64 19.42 -1.27
C ALA A 164 -9.19 19.61 0.18
N SER A 165 -9.09 20.86 0.59
CA SER A 165 -8.84 21.25 1.99
C SER A 165 -10.17 21.59 2.67
N ASP A 166 -10.34 21.12 3.91
CA ASP A 166 -11.50 21.38 4.75
C ASP A 166 -11.07 21.71 6.18
N GLY A 167 -11.03 23.00 6.52
CA GLY A 167 -10.81 23.49 7.89
C GLY A 167 -9.52 23.04 8.57
N GLY A 168 -8.45 22.81 7.80
CA GLY A 168 -7.16 22.28 8.31
C GLY A 168 -6.95 20.80 8.01
N ASP A 169 -8.00 20.09 7.64
CA ASP A 169 -7.95 18.70 7.18
C ASP A 169 -7.75 18.66 5.65
N ILE A 170 -7.28 17.53 5.15
CA ILE A 170 -7.22 17.23 3.72
C ILE A 170 -8.14 16.05 3.44
N LEU A 171 -8.97 16.20 2.43
CA LEU A 171 -9.84 15.17 1.90
C LEU A 171 -9.32 14.71 0.55
N ILE A 172 -9.08 13.41 0.39
CA ILE A 172 -8.71 12.79 -0.88
C ILE A 172 -9.80 11.78 -1.21
N ALA A 173 -10.61 12.08 -2.21
CA ALA A 173 -11.68 11.20 -2.68
C ALA A 173 -11.25 10.55 -4.00
N ILE A 174 -11.36 9.23 -4.07
CA ILE A 174 -11.11 8.44 -5.27
C ILE A 174 -12.42 7.73 -5.61
N ALA A 175 -13.02 8.10 -6.72
CA ALA A 175 -14.30 7.56 -7.18
C ALA A 175 -14.13 6.77 -8.48
N ASP A 176 -14.85 5.66 -8.61
CA ASP A 176 -15.03 4.93 -9.84
C ASP A 176 -16.54 4.75 -10.16
N ASP A 177 -16.88 4.64 -11.43
CA ASP A 177 -18.24 4.36 -11.90
C ASP A 177 -18.45 2.87 -12.28
N GLY A 178 -17.63 1.99 -11.73
CA GLY A 178 -17.58 0.58 -12.09
C GLY A 178 -18.68 -0.29 -11.49
N LEU A 179 -18.32 -1.55 -11.19
CA LEU A 179 -19.29 -2.56 -10.71
C LEU A 179 -19.87 -2.23 -9.34
N GLY A 180 -19.15 -1.53 -8.49
CA GLY A 180 -19.54 -1.27 -7.11
C GLY A 180 -19.64 -2.55 -6.26
N MET A 181 -20.06 -2.40 -5.02
CA MET A 181 -20.14 -3.47 -4.02
C MET A 181 -21.47 -3.43 -3.29
N GLU A 182 -21.89 -4.58 -2.76
CA GLU A 182 -23.02 -4.68 -1.84
C GLU A 182 -22.63 -4.17 -0.44
N GLU A 183 -23.59 -3.70 0.33
CA GLU A 183 -23.38 -3.10 1.65
C GLU A 183 -22.64 -4.02 2.63
N ASP A 184 -22.94 -5.32 2.59
CA ASP A 184 -22.27 -6.31 3.45
C ASP A 184 -20.80 -6.52 3.05
N GLN A 185 -20.46 -6.37 1.76
CA GLN A 185 -19.07 -6.43 1.31
C GLN A 185 -18.29 -5.21 1.81
N VAL A 186 -18.88 -4.01 1.76
CA VAL A 186 -18.26 -2.78 2.27
C VAL A 186 -17.99 -2.88 3.77
N LYS A 187 -18.97 -3.32 4.56
CA LYS A 187 -18.82 -3.52 6.01
C LYS A 187 -17.68 -4.48 6.32
N ASN A 188 -17.61 -5.57 5.59
CA ASN A 188 -16.59 -6.59 5.79
C ASN A 188 -15.16 -6.12 5.42
N LEU A 189 -15.00 -5.20 4.44
CA LEU A 189 -13.69 -4.68 4.05
C LEU A 189 -12.96 -3.94 5.18
N LEU A 190 -13.70 -3.25 6.05
CA LEU A 190 -13.14 -2.45 7.14
C LEU A 190 -13.04 -3.24 8.47
N THR A 191 -13.85 -4.28 8.66
CA THR A 191 -14.00 -4.96 9.97
C THR A 191 -13.38 -6.36 10.03
N ALA A 192 -13.10 -7.02 8.90
CA ALA A 192 -12.63 -8.40 8.90
C ALA A 192 -11.22 -8.55 9.49
N GLN A 193 -11.07 -9.41 10.48
CA GLN A 193 -9.79 -9.94 10.95
C GLN A 193 -9.27 -11.00 9.96
N ASP A 194 -7.95 -11.15 9.84
CA ASP A 194 -7.25 -11.91 8.78
C ASP A 194 -7.70 -13.38 8.56
N ASP A 195 -8.45 -13.97 9.48
CA ASP A 195 -8.77 -15.40 9.47
C ASP A 195 -10.15 -15.78 8.88
N GLU A 196 -11.03 -14.83 8.56
CA GLU A 196 -12.44 -15.14 8.25
C GLU A 196 -12.85 -15.08 6.77
N TYR A 197 -11.95 -14.82 5.80
CA TYR A 197 -12.35 -14.67 4.39
C TYR A 197 -12.19 -15.94 3.55
N PRO A 198 -13.30 -16.48 2.97
CA PRO A 198 -13.26 -17.74 2.23
C PRO A 198 -12.83 -17.64 0.76
N SER A 199 -12.65 -16.46 0.15
CA SER A 199 -12.31 -16.39 -1.29
C SER A 199 -10.99 -15.66 -1.59
N ARG A 200 -10.15 -16.27 -2.44
CA ARG A 200 -8.86 -15.74 -2.89
C ARG A 200 -8.94 -14.39 -3.59
N ALA A 201 -10.07 -14.06 -4.21
CA ALA A 201 -10.28 -12.82 -4.96
C ALA A 201 -10.55 -11.62 -4.03
N GLN A 202 -11.22 -11.85 -2.89
CA GLN A 202 -11.54 -10.80 -1.91
C GLN A 202 -10.37 -10.50 -0.94
N LYS A 203 -9.45 -11.46 -0.74
CA LYS A 203 -8.26 -11.27 0.13
C LYS A 203 -7.36 -10.11 -0.29
N GLY A 204 -7.28 -9.77 -1.57
CA GLY A 204 -6.39 -8.72 -2.05
C GLY A 204 -6.89 -7.30 -1.75
N THR A 205 -8.18 -7.03 -1.90
CA THR A 205 -8.79 -5.70 -1.75
C THR A 205 -8.87 -5.27 -0.28
N GLY A 206 -9.29 -6.17 0.60
CA GLY A 206 -9.39 -5.88 2.04
C GLY A 206 -8.04 -5.55 2.67
N ILE A 207 -6.98 -6.27 2.30
CA ILE A 207 -5.62 -6.03 2.82
C ILE A 207 -5.10 -4.65 2.36
N ALA A 208 -5.30 -4.28 1.11
CA ALA A 208 -4.81 -3.01 0.57
C ALA A 208 -5.47 -1.81 1.26
N LEU A 209 -6.79 -1.83 1.42
CA LEU A 209 -7.54 -0.76 2.10
C LEU A 209 -7.21 -0.68 3.60
N ARG A 210 -7.02 -1.81 4.26
CA ARG A 210 -6.58 -1.85 5.66
C ARG A 210 -5.20 -1.21 5.83
N ASN A 211 -4.24 -1.56 4.96
CA ASN A 211 -2.91 -0.95 4.99
C ASN A 211 -2.97 0.57 4.78
N VAL A 212 -3.91 1.05 3.95
CA VAL A 212 -4.16 2.50 3.78
C VAL A 212 -4.72 3.09 5.07
N LEU A 213 -5.72 2.46 5.70
CA LEU A 213 -6.30 2.92 6.96
C LEU A 213 -5.24 2.98 8.08
N GLU A 214 -4.47 1.92 8.28
CA GLU A 214 -3.38 1.87 9.27
C GLU A 214 -2.35 2.97 9.06
N ARG A 215 -2.03 3.31 7.79
CA ARG A 215 -1.15 4.45 7.48
C ARG A 215 -1.78 5.78 7.84
N VAL A 216 -3.06 5.99 7.46
CA VAL A 216 -3.78 7.21 7.83
C VAL A 216 -3.81 7.40 9.35
N GLU A 217 -4.16 6.38 10.10
CA GLU A 217 -4.22 6.43 11.56
C GLU A 217 -2.84 6.61 12.24
N ARG A 218 -1.77 6.11 11.62
CA ARG A 218 -0.40 6.21 12.13
C ARG A 218 0.23 7.58 11.93
N PHE A 219 -0.07 8.24 10.81
CA PHE A 219 0.62 9.46 10.41
C PHE A 219 -0.16 10.74 10.69
N TYR A 220 -1.46 10.65 10.99
CA TYR A 220 -2.32 11.81 11.19
C TYR A 220 -3.07 11.75 12.51
N ASP A 221 -3.62 12.93 12.92
CA ASP A 221 -4.30 13.10 14.20
C ASP A 221 -5.62 12.32 14.32
N GLN A 222 -6.15 12.27 15.55
CA GLN A 222 -7.46 11.71 15.81
C GLN A 222 -8.54 12.42 14.98
N GLY A 223 -9.38 11.63 14.32
CA GLY A 223 -10.39 12.11 13.36
C GLY A 223 -10.01 11.86 11.91
N SER A 224 -8.79 11.34 11.66
CA SER A 224 -8.39 10.78 10.36
C SER A 224 -9.02 9.41 10.15
N GLY A 225 -9.20 9.03 8.89
CA GLY A 225 -9.78 7.74 8.58
C GLY A 225 -10.09 7.54 7.09
N VAL A 226 -10.73 6.41 6.80
CA VAL A 226 -11.15 6.00 5.48
C VAL A 226 -12.65 5.76 5.49
N GLU A 227 -13.36 6.43 4.61
CA GLU A 227 -14.79 6.21 4.35
C GLU A 227 -14.96 5.55 2.99
N ILE A 228 -15.85 4.56 2.89
CA ILE A 228 -16.15 3.86 1.66
C ILE A 228 -17.66 3.94 1.40
N LEU A 229 -18.02 4.57 0.29
CA LEU A 229 -19.39 4.60 -0.23
C LEU A 229 -19.41 3.79 -1.52
N SER A 230 -20.19 2.71 -1.54
CA SER A 230 -20.32 1.86 -2.71
C SER A 230 -21.75 1.39 -2.88
N LYS A 231 -22.14 1.23 -4.15
CA LYS A 231 -23.44 0.66 -4.52
C LYS A 231 -23.28 -0.18 -5.77
N LEU A 232 -23.81 -1.40 -5.73
CA LEU A 232 -23.76 -2.33 -6.86
C LEU A 232 -24.30 -1.67 -8.14
N GLY A 233 -23.53 -1.73 -9.22
CA GLY A 233 -23.81 -1.14 -10.53
C GLY A 233 -23.65 0.39 -10.60
N LYS A 234 -23.20 1.06 -9.52
CA LYS A 234 -23.03 2.51 -9.46
C LYS A 234 -21.58 2.95 -9.23
N GLY A 235 -20.70 2.00 -8.86
CA GLY A 235 -19.29 2.28 -8.55
C GLY A 235 -19.02 2.45 -7.08
N THR A 236 -17.80 2.89 -6.78
CA THR A 236 -17.27 3.07 -5.42
C THR A 236 -16.61 4.43 -5.28
N CYS A 237 -16.77 5.06 -4.13
CA CYS A 237 -16.01 6.23 -3.72
C CYS A 237 -15.31 5.91 -2.39
N VAL A 238 -13.99 6.04 -2.37
CA VAL A 238 -13.16 5.92 -1.17
C VAL A 238 -12.66 7.31 -0.82
N THR A 239 -12.99 7.80 0.37
CA THR A 239 -12.55 9.09 0.87
C THR A 239 -11.58 8.91 2.02
N LEU A 240 -10.39 9.47 1.87
CA LEU A 240 -9.37 9.55 2.92
C LEU A 240 -9.50 10.92 3.58
N LYS A 241 -9.69 10.94 4.89
CA LYS A 241 -9.63 12.15 5.69
C LYS A 241 -8.31 12.17 6.45
N LEU A 242 -7.51 13.20 6.22
CA LEU A 242 -6.20 13.42 6.83
C LEU A 242 -6.31 14.63 7.75
N ALA A 243 -6.65 14.39 9.02
CA ALA A 243 -6.87 15.45 10.00
C ALA A 243 -5.58 16.20 10.31
N GLY A 244 -5.64 17.54 10.30
CA GLY A 244 -4.50 18.42 10.58
C GLY A 244 -3.42 18.44 9.50
N ALA A 245 -3.59 17.74 8.37
CA ALA A 245 -2.57 17.61 7.34
C ALA A 245 -2.22 18.95 6.65
N ALA A 246 -3.17 19.87 6.55
CA ALA A 246 -2.94 21.17 5.96
C ALA A 246 -2.02 22.06 6.82
N GLU A 247 -2.01 21.85 8.14
CA GLU A 247 -1.20 22.62 9.09
C GLU A 247 0.23 22.05 9.20
N GLN A 248 0.45 20.79 8.87
CA GLN A 248 1.76 20.15 8.92
C GLN A 248 2.73 20.62 7.82
N LYS A 249 2.27 21.43 6.87
CA LYS A 249 3.09 22.03 5.80
C LYS A 249 4.36 22.77 6.29
N GLY A 250 4.37 23.28 7.53
CA GLY A 250 5.48 24.06 8.07
C GLY A 250 6.48 23.28 8.93
N LEU A 251 6.05 22.18 9.55
CA LEU A 251 6.83 21.48 10.57
C LEU A 251 7.94 20.58 10.01
N PHE A 252 7.79 20.08 8.79
CA PHE A 252 8.75 19.14 8.19
C PHE A 252 9.88 19.80 7.40
N ILE A 253 9.71 21.06 6.98
CA ILE A 253 10.77 21.82 6.30
C ILE A 253 11.90 22.20 7.29
N GLU A 254 11.60 22.35 8.58
CA GLU A 254 12.62 22.68 9.60
C GLU A 254 13.42 21.47 10.09
N HIS A 255 12.92 20.23 9.97
CA HIS A 255 13.63 19.05 10.50
C HIS A 255 14.68 18.47 9.56
N ASP A 256 14.59 18.73 8.26
CA ASP A 256 15.57 18.22 7.28
C ASP A 256 16.78 19.16 7.11
N ALA A 257 16.63 20.43 7.46
CA ALA A 257 17.74 21.39 7.42
C ALA A 257 18.79 21.18 8.54
N THR A 258 18.44 20.44 9.62
CA THR A 258 19.33 20.23 10.77
C THR A 258 20.12 18.91 10.71
N ARG A 259 19.93 18.07 9.69
CA ARG A 259 20.63 16.79 9.53
C ARG A 259 21.91 16.85 8.67
N TYR A 260 22.23 18.03 8.10
CA TYR A 260 23.42 18.24 7.23
C TYR A 260 24.27 19.43 7.67
N VAL A 261 24.34 19.73 8.98
CA VAL A 261 25.35 20.63 9.53
C VAL A 261 26.23 19.88 10.52
#